data_318be3eeee353860b060aec2afe3d90f
#
_entry.id   318be3eeee353860b060aec2afe3d90f
#
_cell.length_a   1.000
_cell.length_b   1.000
_cell.length_c   1.000
_cell.angle_alpha   90.00
_cell.angle_beta   90.00
_cell.angle_gamma   90.00
#
_symmetry.space_group_name_H-M   'P 1'
#
loop_
_entity.id
_entity.type
_entity.pdbx_description
1 polymer ?
#
loop_
_entity_poly.entity_id
_entity_poly.type
_entity_poly.pdbx_seq_one_letter_code
_entity_poly.pdbx_strand_id
1 'polypeptide(L)'
;MTGESPAARATLGTTVVSAEAIAARIPALAREIVAWMGEGDDDVVIVPVMTGAFIFAADLVRHMPVRMRITLATVSSYPGDATTSQGVRPLGELPAKLQGRRVLVIDDVLDSGRTLNFLREQFEAQDPARFATAVLLRKTIPSAMATKCEFVGFDVPDEFVVGYGLDFDGCFRNLPEVRILHPAASAP
;
A
#
# COMPACT_ATOMS: atom_id res chain seq x y z
N MET A 1 11.23 25.35 -23.55
CA MET A 1 10.93 24.03 -24.17
C MET A 1 10.34 23.17 -23.06
N THR A 2 9.03 23.08 -22.98
CA THR A 2 8.33 22.19 -22.04
C THR A 2 8.46 20.79 -22.57
N GLY A 3 9.42 20.01 -22.03
CA GLY A 3 9.52 18.59 -22.34
C GLY A 3 8.22 17.88 -21.95
N GLU A 4 7.67 17.06 -22.81
CA GLU A 4 6.55 16.19 -22.47
C GLU A 4 6.91 15.32 -21.25
N SER A 5 5.98 15.23 -20.30
CA SER A 5 6.12 14.37 -19.11
C SER A 5 6.41 12.91 -19.53
N PRO A 6 7.25 12.18 -18.78
CA PRO A 6 7.44 10.75 -18.97
C PRO A 6 6.13 9.96 -19.05
N ALA A 7 5.14 10.35 -18.26
CA ALA A 7 3.80 9.75 -18.27
C ALA A 7 3.06 9.94 -19.61
N ALA A 8 3.29 11.04 -20.32
CA ALA A 8 2.66 11.33 -21.62
C ALA A 8 3.14 10.39 -22.73
N ARG A 9 4.32 9.78 -22.57
CA ARG A 9 4.91 8.85 -23.55
C ARG A 9 4.75 7.39 -23.18
N ALA A 10 4.27 7.11 -21.96
CA ALA A 10 4.07 5.75 -21.49
C ALA A 10 2.83 5.11 -22.15
N THR A 11 2.87 3.81 -22.36
CA THR A 11 1.77 3.05 -22.95
C THR A 11 1.17 2.09 -21.94
N LEU A 12 -0.15 2.09 -21.80
CA LEU A 12 -0.85 1.13 -20.97
C LEU A 12 -0.87 -0.25 -21.66
N GLY A 13 -0.35 -1.24 -20.96
CA GLY A 13 -0.35 -2.64 -21.35
C GLY A 13 -1.64 -3.37 -20.94
N THR A 14 -1.54 -4.67 -20.69
CA THR A 14 -2.65 -5.52 -20.30
C THR A 14 -3.13 -5.23 -18.88
N THR A 15 -4.42 -5.49 -18.63
CA THR A 15 -4.99 -5.46 -17.28
C THR A 15 -4.47 -6.65 -16.49
N VAL A 16 -3.90 -6.38 -15.31
CA VAL A 16 -3.39 -7.37 -14.35
C VAL A 16 -4.48 -7.77 -13.36
N VAL A 17 -5.22 -6.76 -12.86
CA VAL A 17 -6.38 -6.97 -11.98
C VAL A 17 -7.50 -6.06 -12.46
N SER A 18 -8.64 -6.66 -12.81
CA SER A 18 -9.79 -5.89 -13.31
C SER A 18 -10.54 -5.17 -12.18
N ALA A 19 -11.27 -4.13 -12.54
CA ALA A 19 -12.12 -3.37 -11.62
C ALA A 19 -13.14 -4.28 -10.90
N GLU A 20 -13.74 -5.25 -11.63
CA GLU A 20 -14.68 -6.21 -11.08
C GLU A 20 -14.03 -7.15 -10.07
N ALA A 21 -12.80 -7.61 -10.34
CA ALA A 21 -12.04 -8.44 -9.41
C ALA A 21 -11.73 -7.67 -8.12
N ILE A 22 -11.31 -6.40 -8.25
CA ILE A 22 -11.07 -5.53 -7.09
C ILE A 22 -12.35 -5.34 -6.29
N ALA A 23 -13.46 -4.98 -6.95
CA ALA A 23 -14.75 -4.76 -6.29
C ALA A 23 -15.26 -6.01 -5.54
N ALA A 24 -14.97 -7.21 -6.05
CA ALA A 24 -15.31 -8.47 -5.39
C ALA A 24 -14.37 -8.79 -4.21
N ARG A 25 -13.08 -8.50 -4.33
CA ARG A 25 -12.07 -8.82 -3.31
C ARG A 25 -12.16 -7.92 -2.08
N ILE A 26 -12.40 -6.62 -2.25
CA ILE A 26 -12.40 -5.63 -1.16
C ILE A 26 -13.33 -6.03 0.00
N PRO A 27 -14.63 -6.36 -0.23
CA PRO A 27 -15.51 -6.79 0.86
C PRO A 27 -15.06 -8.07 1.56
N ALA A 28 -14.44 -9.02 0.82
CA ALA A 28 -13.91 -10.24 1.40
C ALA A 28 -12.71 -9.94 2.31
N LEU A 29 -11.77 -9.14 1.82
CA LEU A 29 -10.59 -8.71 2.59
C LEU A 29 -10.98 -7.92 3.84
N ALA A 30 -11.99 -7.04 3.74
CA ALA A 30 -12.51 -6.31 4.88
C ALA A 30 -13.05 -7.25 5.97
N ARG A 31 -13.78 -8.32 5.60
CA ARG A 31 -14.27 -9.32 6.56
C ARG A 31 -13.11 -10.07 7.26
N GLU A 32 -12.08 -10.46 6.50
CA GLU A 32 -10.88 -11.10 7.07
C GLU A 32 -10.21 -10.19 8.10
N ILE A 33 -10.03 -8.91 7.79
CA ILE A 33 -9.44 -7.90 8.65
C ILE A 33 -10.30 -7.66 9.91
N VAL A 34 -11.61 -7.50 9.75
CA VAL A 34 -12.53 -7.30 10.88
C VAL A 34 -12.52 -8.52 11.83
N ALA A 35 -12.51 -9.73 11.29
CA ALA A 35 -12.39 -10.95 12.09
C ALA A 35 -11.05 -10.99 12.86
N TRP A 36 -9.97 -10.57 12.25
CA TRP A 36 -8.67 -10.45 12.93
C TRP A 36 -8.69 -9.37 14.00
N MET A 37 -9.36 -8.24 13.78
CA MET A 37 -9.46 -7.17 14.78
C MET A 37 -10.14 -7.66 16.06
N GLY A 38 -11.11 -8.55 15.96
CA GLY A 38 -11.89 -9.05 17.10
C GLY A 38 -12.91 -8.02 17.60
N GLU A 39 -13.61 -8.36 18.69
CA GLU A 39 -14.64 -7.51 19.28
C GLU A 39 -14.05 -6.35 20.08
N GLY A 40 -14.80 -5.24 20.16
CA GLY A 40 -14.47 -4.01 20.91
C GLY A 40 -14.30 -2.79 19.99
N ASP A 41 -14.88 -1.66 20.41
CA ASP A 41 -15.15 -0.54 19.49
C ASP A 41 -14.10 0.59 19.52
N ASP A 42 -13.17 0.68 20.47
CA ASP A 42 -12.56 1.98 20.76
C ASP A 42 -11.10 2.17 20.38
N ASP A 43 -10.40 1.13 19.91
CA ASP A 43 -8.94 1.21 19.78
C ASP A 43 -8.38 0.78 18.41
N VAL A 44 -9.15 0.91 17.34
CA VAL A 44 -8.69 0.61 15.98
C VAL A 44 -8.07 1.86 15.35
N VAL A 45 -6.84 1.72 14.88
CA VAL A 45 -6.11 2.76 14.14
C VAL A 45 -5.74 2.20 12.76
N ILE A 46 -6.25 2.84 11.74
CA ILE A 46 -5.93 2.55 10.34
C ILE A 46 -4.87 3.54 9.86
N VAL A 47 -3.81 3.03 9.28
CA VAL A 47 -2.67 3.83 8.82
C VAL A 47 -2.44 3.60 7.31
N PRO A 48 -3.13 4.33 6.43
CA PRO A 48 -2.82 4.31 5.00
C PRO A 48 -1.44 4.92 4.72
N VAL A 49 -0.67 4.26 3.87
CA VAL A 49 0.61 4.77 3.36
C VAL A 49 0.35 5.62 2.13
N MET A 50 0.63 6.90 2.27
CA MET A 50 0.30 7.87 1.22
C MET A 50 1.41 7.99 0.16
N THR A 51 1.07 8.17 -1.14
CA THR A 51 -0.28 8.43 -1.69
C THR A 51 -0.89 7.19 -2.34
N GLY A 52 -0.11 6.16 -2.61
CA GLY A 52 -0.54 4.99 -3.39
C GLY A 52 -1.72 4.24 -2.79
N ALA A 53 -1.73 4.05 -1.47
CA ALA A 53 -2.81 3.34 -0.78
C ALA A 53 -4.14 4.11 -0.69
N PHE A 54 -4.21 5.37 -1.15
CA PHE A 54 -5.35 6.26 -0.93
C PHE A 54 -6.69 5.66 -1.38
N ILE A 55 -6.77 5.17 -2.63
CA ILE A 55 -8.00 4.62 -3.20
C ILE A 55 -8.34 3.28 -2.53
N PHE A 56 -7.37 2.38 -2.42
CA PHE A 56 -7.56 1.10 -1.77
C PHE A 56 -8.05 1.24 -0.32
N ALA A 57 -7.41 2.10 0.47
CA ALA A 57 -7.81 2.34 1.86
C ALA A 57 -9.22 2.92 1.97
N ALA A 58 -9.57 3.89 1.09
CA ALA A 58 -10.88 4.51 1.08
C ALA A 58 -12.01 3.49 0.79
N ASP A 59 -11.78 2.59 -0.15
CA ASP A 59 -12.77 1.55 -0.46
C ASP A 59 -12.81 0.47 0.63
N LEU A 60 -11.67 0.04 1.14
CA LEU A 60 -11.58 -1.00 2.17
C LEU A 60 -12.30 -0.60 3.47
N VAL A 61 -12.03 0.60 4.00
CA VAL A 61 -12.60 1.04 5.29
C VAL A 61 -14.13 1.19 5.24
N ARG A 62 -14.71 1.46 4.08
CA ARG A 62 -16.17 1.55 3.89
C ARG A 62 -16.88 0.20 4.03
N HIS A 63 -16.15 -0.91 3.93
CA HIS A 63 -16.64 -2.27 4.17
C HIS A 63 -16.34 -2.79 5.57
N MET A 64 -15.76 -1.96 6.45
CA MET A 64 -15.40 -2.34 7.81
C MET A 64 -16.35 -1.66 8.81
N PRO A 65 -17.36 -2.35 9.35
CA PRO A 65 -18.37 -1.77 10.26
C PRO A 65 -17.83 -1.66 11.69
N VAL A 66 -16.65 -1.06 11.85
CA VAL A 66 -16.00 -0.84 13.15
C VAL A 66 -15.68 0.64 13.32
N ARG A 67 -15.75 1.13 14.56
CA ARG A 67 -15.26 2.47 14.88
C ARG A 67 -13.74 2.50 14.76
N MET A 68 -13.20 3.43 14.00
CA MET A 68 -11.77 3.52 13.77
C MET A 68 -11.28 4.97 13.72
N ARG A 69 -10.03 5.16 14.02
CA ARG A 69 -9.27 6.38 13.71
C ARG A 69 -8.48 6.13 12.44
N ILE A 70 -8.41 7.10 11.56
CA ILE A 70 -7.56 7.06 10.37
C ILE A 70 -6.49 8.12 10.54
N THR A 71 -5.23 7.72 10.46
CA THR A 71 -4.08 8.61 10.50
C THR A 71 -3.11 8.20 9.41
N LEU A 72 -2.51 9.15 8.72
CA LEU A 72 -1.76 8.90 7.50
C LEU A 72 -0.27 8.72 7.80
N ALA A 73 0.39 7.81 7.10
CA ALA A 73 1.84 7.73 7.05
C ALA A 73 2.32 8.12 5.65
N THR A 74 3.33 8.99 5.58
CA THR A 74 4.00 9.32 4.32
C THR A 74 5.45 8.93 4.42
N VAL A 75 5.90 8.09 3.51
CA VAL A 75 7.28 7.61 3.47
C VAL A 75 7.86 7.78 2.06
N SER A 76 9.16 7.96 1.96
CA SER A 76 9.85 7.89 0.68
C SER A 76 10.85 6.74 0.68
N SER A 77 10.85 5.98 -0.40
CA SER A 77 11.87 4.96 -0.67
C SER A 77 12.91 5.59 -1.60
N TYR A 78 14.16 5.66 -1.15
CA TYR A 78 15.27 6.08 -2.02
C TYR A 78 16.09 4.84 -2.41
N PRO A 79 16.25 4.57 -3.71
CA PRO A 79 17.27 3.63 -4.16
C PRO A 79 18.63 4.28 -3.96
N GLY A 80 19.42 3.86 -2.94
CA GLY A 80 20.84 4.18 -2.91
C GLY A 80 21.49 4.73 -1.65
N ASP A 81 20.77 5.18 -0.62
CA ASP A 81 21.41 5.68 0.61
C ASP A 81 21.31 4.70 1.78
N ALA A 82 22.45 4.06 2.07
CA ALA A 82 22.61 3.03 3.10
C ALA A 82 22.79 3.58 4.53
N THR A 83 22.31 4.77 4.84
CA THR A 83 22.51 5.41 6.17
C THR A 83 21.31 5.33 7.10
N THR A 84 20.15 4.86 6.62
CA THR A 84 19.00 4.54 7.46
C THR A 84 18.55 3.12 7.17
N SER A 85 18.00 2.43 8.18
CA SER A 85 17.50 1.07 8.07
C SER A 85 16.64 0.90 6.80
N GLN A 86 17.19 0.23 5.79
CA GLN A 86 16.56 -0.18 4.55
C GLN A 86 16.28 0.91 3.48
N GLY A 87 16.82 2.15 3.59
CA GLY A 87 16.62 3.19 2.57
C GLY A 87 15.20 3.75 2.50
N VAL A 88 14.43 3.64 3.59
CA VAL A 88 13.09 4.25 3.76
C VAL A 88 13.18 5.30 4.86
N ARG A 89 12.57 6.46 4.63
CA ARG A 89 12.44 7.49 5.65
C ARG A 89 11.04 8.10 5.66
N PRO A 90 10.52 8.50 6.83
CA PRO A 90 9.27 9.24 6.89
C PRO A 90 9.46 10.63 6.28
N LEU A 91 8.44 11.11 5.56
CA LEU A 91 8.36 12.48 5.03
C LEU A 91 7.62 13.45 5.96
N GLY A 92 7.38 13.03 7.19
CA GLY A 92 6.70 13.77 8.23
C GLY A 92 6.70 12.98 9.52
N GLU A 93 5.91 13.42 10.50
CA GLU A 93 5.73 12.66 11.74
C GLU A 93 4.94 11.38 11.48
N LEU A 94 5.45 10.25 11.96
CA LEU A 94 4.70 9.01 11.94
C LEU A 94 3.61 9.02 13.02
N PRO A 95 2.50 8.29 12.81
CA PRO A 95 1.50 8.07 13.84
C PRO A 95 2.09 7.65 15.18
N ALA A 96 1.68 8.34 16.23
CA ALA A 96 2.12 8.10 17.60
C ALA A 96 0.94 7.71 18.50
N LYS A 97 1.25 7.30 19.75
CA LYS A 97 0.26 6.89 20.77
C LYS A 97 -0.53 5.64 20.34
N LEU A 98 0.21 4.64 19.83
CA LEU A 98 -0.36 3.36 19.37
C LEU A 98 -0.40 2.30 20.46
N GLN A 99 0.16 2.56 21.66
CA GLN A 99 0.17 1.62 22.77
C GLN A 99 -1.24 1.09 23.08
N GLY A 100 -1.35 -0.22 23.20
CA GLY A 100 -2.60 -0.91 23.49
C GLY A 100 -3.66 -0.88 22.38
N ARG A 101 -3.37 -0.27 21.22
CA ARG A 101 -4.32 -0.15 20.10
C ARG A 101 -4.18 -1.30 19.11
N ARG A 102 -5.23 -1.53 18.34
CA ARG A 102 -5.22 -2.43 17.19
C ARG A 102 -4.86 -1.61 15.96
N VAL A 103 -3.69 -1.86 15.39
CA VAL A 103 -3.11 -1.06 14.29
C VAL A 103 -3.11 -1.86 13.01
N LEU A 104 -3.69 -1.29 11.96
CA LEU A 104 -3.64 -1.81 10.60
C LEU A 104 -2.95 -0.80 9.69
N VAL A 105 -1.81 -1.16 9.13
CA VAL A 105 -1.15 -0.42 8.05
C VAL A 105 -1.72 -0.90 6.72
N ILE A 106 -2.05 0.03 5.82
CA ILE A 106 -2.57 -0.27 4.48
C ILE A 106 -1.61 0.33 3.46
N ASP A 107 -1.12 -0.50 2.55
CA ASP A 107 -0.27 -0.06 1.42
C ASP A 107 -0.85 -0.54 0.09
N ASP A 108 -0.44 0.06 -1.02
CA ASP A 108 -0.89 -0.30 -2.37
C ASP A 108 -0.18 -1.55 -2.88
N VAL A 109 1.15 -1.60 -2.79
CA VAL A 109 1.94 -2.71 -3.33
C VAL A 109 3.08 -3.13 -2.41
N LEU A 110 3.13 -4.43 -2.13
CA LEU A 110 4.27 -5.08 -1.52
C LEU A 110 5.23 -5.54 -2.63
N ASP A 111 6.27 -4.75 -2.84
CA ASP A 111 7.36 -5.01 -3.78
C ASP A 111 8.59 -5.53 -3.03
N SER A 112 9.52 -4.68 -2.65
CA SER A 112 10.73 -5.09 -1.91
C SER A 112 10.50 -5.39 -0.43
N GLY A 113 9.37 -5.00 0.13
CA GLY A 113 9.03 -5.13 1.55
C GLY A 113 9.65 -4.06 2.46
N ARG A 114 10.52 -3.19 1.94
CA ARG A 114 11.23 -2.19 2.75
C ARG A 114 10.30 -1.26 3.52
N THR A 115 9.28 -0.73 2.87
CA THR A 115 8.28 0.16 3.48
C THR A 115 7.54 -0.52 4.62
N LEU A 116 7.00 -1.71 4.38
CA LEU A 116 6.23 -2.43 5.39
C LEU A 116 7.09 -2.87 6.57
N ASN A 117 8.32 -3.35 6.32
CA ASN A 117 9.25 -3.74 7.38
C ASN A 117 9.64 -2.53 8.25
N PHE A 118 9.95 -1.39 7.62
CA PHE A 118 10.24 -0.14 8.32
C PHE A 118 9.05 0.30 9.19
N LEU A 119 7.84 0.37 8.64
CA LEU A 119 6.66 0.80 9.40
C LEU A 119 6.29 -0.19 10.51
N ARG A 120 6.46 -1.49 10.27
CA ARG A 120 6.28 -2.53 11.29
C ARG A 120 7.21 -2.29 12.48
N GLU A 121 8.50 -2.09 12.24
CA GLU A 121 9.49 -1.80 13.27
C GLU A 121 9.12 -0.55 14.08
N GLN A 122 8.75 0.54 13.39
CA GLN A 122 8.40 1.81 14.05
C GLN A 122 7.12 1.72 14.89
N PHE A 123 6.14 0.95 14.44
CA PHE A 123 4.84 0.88 15.11
C PHE A 123 4.78 -0.23 16.17
N GLU A 124 5.40 -1.39 15.95
CA GLU A 124 5.51 -2.44 16.98
C GLU A 124 6.33 -1.97 18.18
N ALA A 125 7.31 -1.07 17.99
CA ALA A 125 8.05 -0.42 19.09
C ALA A 125 7.18 0.44 20.02
N GLN A 126 5.95 0.79 19.61
CA GLN A 126 4.99 1.53 20.43
C GLN A 126 4.04 0.62 21.24
N ASP A 127 4.29 -0.70 21.26
CA ASP A 127 3.53 -1.69 22.04
C ASP A 127 2.01 -1.68 21.71
N PRO A 128 1.60 -1.83 20.44
CA PRO A 128 0.19 -1.99 20.11
C PRO A 128 -0.35 -3.33 20.61
N ALA A 129 -1.65 -3.37 20.96
CA ALA A 129 -2.30 -4.64 21.35
C ALA A 129 -2.32 -5.66 20.22
N ARG A 130 -2.45 -5.18 18.98
CA ARG A 130 -2.33 -5.97 17.74
C ARG A 130 -1.76 -5.10 16.63
N PHE A 131 -0.96 -5.72 15.76
CA PHE A 131 -0.43 -5.06 14.56
C PHE A 131 -0.58 -5.99 13.36
N ALA A 132 -1.05 -5.43 12.24
CA ALA A 132 -1.08 -6.12 10.96
C ALA A 132 -0.86 -5.15 9.79
N THR A 133 -0.53 -5.73 8.64
CA THR A 133 -0.41 -5.02 7.38
C THR A 133 -1.36 -5.60 6.34
N ALA A 134 -1.92 -4.75 5.50
CA ALA A 134 -2.75 -5.10 4.37
C ALA A 134 -2.23 -4.42 3.10
N VAL A 135 -2.16 -5.17 2.00
CA VAL A 135 -1.77 -4.63 0.70
C VAL A 135 -2.80 -5.01 -0.36
N LEU A 136 -3.00 -4.13 -1.34
CA LEU A 136 -3.81 -4.49 -2.51
C LEU A 136 -3.08 -5.53 -3.35
N LEU A 137 -1.80 -5.28 -3.64
CA LEU A 137 -0.97 -6.13 -4.49
C LEU A 137 0.26 -6.64 -3.73
N ARG A 138 0.63 -7.91 -3.98
CA ARG A 138 1.94 -8.45 -3.60
C ARG A 138 2.61 -9.02 -4.84
N LYS A 139 3.83 -8.56 -5.15
CA LYS A 139 4.63 -9.12 -6.23
C LYS A 139 5.11 -10.53 -5.88
N THR A 140 5.10 -11.42 -6.86
CA THR A 140 5.56 -12.82 -6.71
C THR A 140 7.08 -12.93 -6.85
N ILE A 141 7.80 -12.10 -6.09
CA ILE A 141 9.28 -12.10 -6.01
C ILE A 141 9.75 -12.51 -4.62
N PRO A 142 10.97 -13.05 -4.48
CA PRO A 142 11.45 -13.59 -3.21
C PRO A 142 11.37 -12.59 -2.04
N SER A 143 11.71 -11.32 -2.25
CA SER A 143 11.68 -10.30 -1.20
C SER A 143 10.26 -10.02 -0.69
N ALA A 144 9.31 -9.87 -1.60
CA ALA A 144 7.91 -9.64 -1.23
C ALA A 144 7.29 -10.86 -0.55
N MET A 145 7.57 -12.06 -1.07
CA MET A 145 7.04 -13.31 -0.51
C MET A 145 7.63 -13.64 0.88
N ALA A 146 8.86 -13.20 1.16
CA ALA A 146 9.48 -13.34 2.48
C ALA A 146 9.05 -12.27 3.48
N THR A 147 8.44 -11.18 3.02
CA THR A 147 7.97 -10.09 3.89
C THR A 147 6.66 -10.46 4.55
N LYS A 148 6.62 -10.33 5.88
CA LYS A 148 5.39 -10.59 6.64
C LYS A 148 4.32 -9.57 6.29
N CYS A 149 3.22 -10.06 5.71
CA CYS A 149 2.02 -9.28 5.40
C CYS A 149 0.80 -10.16 5.67
N GLU A 150 -0.08 -9.72 6.56
CA GLU A 150 -1.19 -10.55 7.05
C GLU A 150 -2.34 -10.62 6.04
N PHE A 151 -2.55 -9.54 5.29
CA PHE A 151 -3.69 -9.44 4.38
C PHE A 151 -3.24 -9.01 2.99
N VAL A 152 -3.51 -9.84 2.00
CA VAL A 152 -3.11 -9.60 0.61
C VAL A 152 -4.35 -9.64 -0.28
N GLY A 153 -4.55 -8.60 -1.07
CA GLY A 153 -5.61 -8.55 -2.06
C GLY A 153 -5.35 -9.55 -3.19
N PHE A 154 -4.22 -9.35 -3.90
CA PHE A 154 -3.84 -10.13 -5.07
C PHE A 154 -2.33 -10.36 -5.12
N ASP A 155 -1.93 -11.56 -5.53
CA ASP A 155 -0.57 -11.84 -5.97
C ASP A 155 -0.44 -11.51 -7.46
N VAL A 156 0.60 -10.74 -7.83
CA VAL A 156 0.80 -10.26 -9.20
C VAL A 156 2.25 -10.52 -9.67
N PRO A 157 2.50 -10.60 -10.98
CA PRO A 157 3.85 -10.74 -11.51
C PRO A 157 4.72 -9.52 -11.20
N ASP A 158 6.04 -9.67 -11.36
CA ASP A 158 7.01 -8.59 -11.20
C ASP A 158 7.03 -7.67 -12.43
N GLU A 159 5.96 -6.91 -12.59
CA GLU A 159 5.79 -5.93 -13.64
C GLU A 159 5.60 -4.53 -13.05
N PHE A 160 5.88 -3.51 -13.85
CA PHE A 160 5.55 -2.14 -13.44
C PHE A 160 4.06 -1.90 -13.70
N VAL A 161 3.33 -1.62 -12.63
CA VAL A 161 1.87 -1.50 -12.67
C VAL A 161 1.39 -0.14 -12.21
N VAL A 162 0.28 0.31 -12.78
CA VAL A 162 -0.40 1.57 -12.45
C VAL A 162 -1.91 1.36 -12.33
N GLY A 163 -2.58 2.32 -11.73
CA GLY A 163 -4.04 2.31 -11.57
C GLY A 163 -4.46 1.94 -10.15
N TYR A 164 -5.69 2.24 -9.82
CA TYR A 164 -6.30 2.04 -8.50
C TYR A 164 -5.47 2.60 -7.33
N GLY A 165 -4.90 3.79 -7.54
CA GLY A 165 -4.02 4.46 -6.59
C GLY A 165 -2.55 4.45 -6.97
N LEU A 166 -2.06 3.41 -7.64
CA LEU A 166 -0.67 3.32 -8.11
C LEU A 166 -0.43 4.30 -9.26
N ASP A 167 0.76 4.88 -9.30
CA ASP A 167 1.11 5.90 -10.27
C ASP A 167 2.40 5.65 -11.05
N PHE A 168 2.52 6.44 -12.10
CA PHE A 168 3.78 6.75 -12.76
C PHE A 168 3.82 8.26 -13.03
N ASP A 169 4.84 8.91 -12.48
CA ASP A 169 5.03 10.38 -12.60
C ASP A 169 3.77 11.17 -12.16
N GLY A 170 3.12 10.74 -11.06
CA GLY A 170 1.89 11.33 -10.53
C GLY A 170 0.61 11.04 -11.30
N CYS A 171 0.69 10.33 -12.44
CA CYS A 171 -0.43 10.02 -13.33
C CYS A 171 -0.97 8.60 -13.11
N PHE A 172 -2.14 8.30 -13.71
CA PHE A 172 -2.80 6.99 -13.77
C PHE A 172 -3.45 6.49 -12.47
N ARG A 173 -3.34 7.15 -11.33
CA ARG A 173 -3.98 6.72 -10.06
C ARG A 173 -5.50 6.57 -10.18
N ASN A 174 -6.13 7.27 -11.11
CA ASN A 174 -7.58 7.32 -11.34
C ASN A 174 -8.14 6.15 -12.14
N LEU A 175 -7.30 5.27 -12.69
CA LEU A 175 -7.80 4.07 -13.40
C LEU A 175 -8.51 3.15 -12.39
N PRO A 176 -9.68 2.57 -12.75
CA PRO A 176 -10.44 1.71 -11.84
C PRO A 176 -9.86 0.29 -11.70
N GLU A 177 -8.89 -0.05 -12.52
CA GLU A 177 -8.22 -1.35 -12.61
C GLU A 177 -6.71 -1.19 -12.47
N VAL A 178 -5.99 -2.30 -12.31
CA VAL A 178 -4.52 -2.33 -12.32
C VAL A 178 -4.03 -2.82 -13.67
N ARG A 179 -3.13 -2.06 -14.30
CA ARG A 179 -2.57 -2.34 -15.63
C ARG A 179 -1.04 -2.33 -15.62
N ILE A 180 -0.45 -3.13 -16.48
CA ILE A 180 0.98 -2.99 -16.79
C ILE A 180 1.19 -1.63 -17.48
N LEU A 181 2.28 -0.96 -17.12
CA LEU A 181 2.75 0.22 -17.81
C LEU A 181 4.06 -0.08 -18.52
N HIS A 182 4.12 0.27 -19.79
CA HIS A 182 5.35 0.26 -20.57
C HIS A 182 5.89 1.70 -20.65
N PRO A 183 6.93 2.05 -19.85
CA PRO A 183 7.58 3.34 -20.01
C PRO A 183 8.12 3.48 -21.43
N ALA A 184 8.03 4.67 -22.01
CA ALA A 184 8.72 4.91 -23.28
C ALA A 184 10.21 4.62 -23.12
N ALA A 185 10.81 3.97 -24.10
CA ALA A 185 12.25 3.79 -24.13
C ALA A 185 12.93 5.16 -23.99
N SER A 186 13.83 5.28 -23.01
CA SER A 186 14.63 6.49 -22.87
C SER A 186 15.35 6.70 -24.22
N ALA A 187 15.11 7.85 -24.87
CA ALA A 187 15.87 8.20 -26.05
C ALA A 187 17.36 8.23 -25.66
N PRO A 188 18.25 7.69 -26.51
CA PRO A 188 19.70 7.62 -26.23
C PRO A 188 20.33 8.99 -26.07
#